data_f893f45d2aab3e89177654704b8e97bd
#
_entry.id   f893f45d2aab3e89177654704b8e97bd
#
_cell.length_a   1.000
_cell.length_b   1.000
_cell.length_c   1.000
_cell.angle_alpha   90.00
_cell.angle_beta   90.00
_cell.angle_gamma   90.00
#
_symmetry.space_group_name_H-M   'P 1'
#
loop_
_entity.id
_entity.type
_entity.pdbx_description
1 polymer ?
#
loop_
_entity_poly.entity_id
_entity_poly.type
_entity_poly.pdbx_seq_one_letter_code
_entity_poly.pdbx_strand_id
1 'polypeptide(L)'
;MKRVLITGAAGFLGSHLCERFLNENFFVIGMDNLITGSSKNIDLFKTRNNFQFIEHDVSKYIQIDGDLDFILHFASPASPIDYLKIPIQTLKVGSLGTHNLLGLAKAKKATILVDSTSEVYGDPLVHPQNESYFGNVNPIGPRGVYDEAKRFQEAITMAYHRFHNLDTKIVRIFNTYGPRMRLNDGRVLPAFIGQSLRNEDLTIFGDGSQTRSFCYVDDLIEGIYRLLHIDYNYPINIGNPNEITIKDFAYEIVNLTGKNQNIIFKELPENDPLKRKPDIDLAKKILDWEPKIQRNEGLKLTYDYFCSLSLEELNKKDHQNFESYNNY
;
A
#
# COMPACT_ATOMS: atom_id res chain seq x y z
N MET A 1 -13.63 20.38 -14.46
CA MET A 1 -13.24 19.01 -14.08
C MET A 1 -12.25 19.14 -12.95
N LYS A 2 -12.49 18.50 -11.81
CA LYS A 2 -11.53 18.48 -10.68
C LYS A 2 -10.26 17.74 -11.08
N ARG A 3 -9.12 18.16 -10.52
CA ARG A 3 -7.79 17.60 -10.83
C ARG A 3 -7.18 16.97 -9.60
N VAL A 4 -6.62 15.77 -9.76
CA VAL A 4 -5.95 15.02 -8.71
C VAL A 4 -4.55 14.57 -9.14
N LEU A 5 -3.56 14.82 -8.28
CA LEU A 5 -2.22 14.23 -8.40
C LEU A 5 -2.17 12.96 -7.55
N ILE A 6 -1.82 11.83 -8.17
CA ILE A 6 -1.62 10.55 -7.47
C ILE A 6 -0.18 10.11 -7.68
N THR A 7 0.62 10.10 -6.61
CA THR A 7 1.99 9.60 -6.64
C THR A 7 2.03 8.11 -6.31
N GLY A 8 3.04 7.38 -6.82
CA GLY A 8 3.01 5.92 -6.78
C GLY A 8 2.00 5.31 -7.75
N ALA A 9 1.65 6.05 -8.81
CA ALA A 9 0.58 5.72 -9.76
C ALA A 9 0.79 4.39 -10.50
N ALA A 10 2.04 3.99 -10.73
CA ALA A 10 2.40 2.73 -11.37
C ALA A 10 2.41 1.54 -10.39
N GLY A 11 2.24 1.78 -9.09
CA GLY A 11 2.16 0.77 -8.04
C GLY A 11 0.78 0.10 -7.97
N PHE A 12 0.67 -0.86 -7.06
CA PHE A 12 -0.57 -1.60 -6.81
C PHE A 12 -1.73 -0.66 -6.45
N LEU A 13 -1.65 0.02 -5.30
CA LEU A 13 -2.74 0.89 -4.82
C LEU A 13 -2.90 2.14 -5.70
N GLY A 14 -1.78 2.74 -6.14
CA GLY A 14 -1.82 3.94 -6.98
C GLY A 14 -2.57 3.73 -8.29
N SER A 15 -2.42 2.56 -8.93
CA SER A 15 -3.14 2.25 -10.17
C SER A 15 -4.65 2.08 -9.96
N HIS A 16 -5.08 1.48 -8.84
CA HIS A 16 -6.50 1.38 -8.48
C HIS A 16 -7.10 2.75 -8.13
N LEU A 17 -6.33 3.61 -7.46
CA LEU A 17 -6.75 4.99 -7.21
C LEU A 17 -6.88 5.77 -8.53
N CYS A 18 -5.92 5.66 -9.44
CA CYS A 18 -6.03 6.29 -10.77
C CYS A 18 -7.33 5.86 -11.47
N GLU A 19 -7.63 4.56 -11.49
CA GLU A 19 -8.86 4.04 -12.08
C GLU A 19 -10.12 4.60 -11.42
N ARG A 20 -10.17 4.59 -10.09
CA ARG A 20 -11.30 5.14 -9.33
C ARG A 20 -11.55 6.60 -9.68
N PHE A 21 -10.53 7.46 -9.63
CA PHE A 21 -10.69 8.88 -9.88
C PHE A 21 -11.01 9.19 -11.36
N LEU A 22 -10.48 8.40 -12.31
CA LEU A 22 -10.85 8.49 -13.72
C LEU A 22 -12.33 8.16 -13.95
N ASN A 23 -12.86 7.16 -13.24
CA ASN A 23 -14.26 6.76 -13.31
C ASN A 23 -15.20 7.78 -12.63
N GLU A 24 -14.70 8.54 -11.67
CA GLU A 24 -15.40 9.68 -11.04
C GLU A 24 -15.24 10.99 -11.84
N ASN A 25 -14.79 10.91 -13.10
CA ASN A 25 -14.60 12.05 -14.01
C ASN A 25 -13.63 13.13 -13.50
N PHE A 26 -12.57 12.74 -12.78
CA PHE A 26 -11.46 13.64 -12.50
C PHE A 26 -10.47 13.66 -13.65
N PHE A 27 -9.69 14.75 -13.76
CA PHE A 27 -8.43 14.74 -14.50
C PHE A 27 -7.36 14.20 -13.57
N VAL A 28 -6.79 13.04 -13.90
CA VAL A 28 -5.80 12.35 -13.07
C VAL A 28 -4.39 12.59 -13.60
N ILE A 29 -3.53 13.12 -12.75
CA ILE A 29 -2.08 13.19 -12.98
C ILE A 29 -1.45 12.06 -12.18
N GLY A 30 -1.03 10.99 -12.86
CA GLY A 30 -0.28 9.90 -12.25
C GLY A 30 1.22 10.22 -12.25
N MET A 31 1.88 10.11 -11.10
CA MET A 31 3.32 10.34 -10.96
C MET A 31 3.99 9.12 -10.35
N ASP A 32 5.09 8.65 -10.94
CA ASP A 32 5.87 7.51 -10.45
C ASP A 32 7.29 7.59 -11.04
N ASN A 33 8.29 7.05 -10.35
CA ASN A 33 9.66 6.91 -10.88
C ASN A 33 9.98 5.49 -11.36
N LEU A 34 8.98 4.59 -11.34
CA LEU A 34 9.03 3.21 -11.80
C LEU A 34 10.07 2.32 -11.08
N ILE A 35 10.57 2.75 -9.92
CA ILE A 35 11.57 1.96 -9.17
C ILE A 35 11.00 0.62 -8.69
N THR A 36 9.72 0.60 -8.26
CA THR A 36 8.97 -0.61 -7.87
C THR A 36 7.65 -0.75 -8.62
N GLY A 37 7.20 0.32 -9.28
CA GLY A 37 5.98 0.36 -10.07
C GLY A 37 6.14 -0.34 -11.44
N SER A 38 5.02 -0.69 -12.06
CA SER A 38 4.96 -1.30 -13.38
C SER A 38 4.35 -0.36 -14.40
N SER A 39 5.03 -0.11 -15.53
CA SER A 39 4.49 0.65 -16.65
C SER A 39 3.18 0.05 -17.19
N LYS A 40 2.99 -1.27 -17.08
CA LYS A 40 1.74 -1.94 -17.48
C LYS A 40 0.52 -1.40 -16.74
N ASN A 41 0.66 -1.01 -15.48
CA ASN A 41 -0.42 -0.39 -14.72
C ASN A 41 -0.82 0.98 -15.28
N ILE A 42 0.15 1.72 -15.83
CA ILE A 42 -0.07 3.03 -16.48
C ILE A 42 -0.65 2.85 -17.88
N ASP A 43 -0.24 1.80 -18.60
CA ASP A 43 -0.74 1.50 -19.95
C ASP A 43 -2.26 1.33 -19.98
N LEU A 44 -2.89 0.91 -18.87
CA LEU A 44 -4.34 0.81 -18.74
C LEU A 44 -5.06 2.16 -18.96
N PHE A 45 -4.38 3.27 -18.76
CA PHE A 45 -4.99 4.61 -18.77
C PHE A 45 -4.49 5.51 -19.91
N LYS A 46 -3.47 5.11 -20.67
CA LYS A 46 -2.81 5.93 -21.70
C LYS A 46 -3.76 6.47 -22.76
N THR A 47 -4.86 5.79 -23.04
CA THR A 47 -5.86 6.20 -24.04
C THR A 47 -6.94 7.12 -23.47
N ARG A 48 -6.96 7.38 -22.19
CA ARG A 48 -7.94 8.22 -21.52
C ARG A 48 -7.56 9.70 -21.67
N ASN A 49 -8.44 10.51 -22.24
CA ASN A 49 -8.21 11.96 -22.45
C ASN A 49 -8.09 12.76 -21.13
N ASN A 50 -8.54 12.18 -20.02
CA ASN A 50 -8.47 12.77 -18.67
C ASN A 50 -7.35 12.18 -17.82
N PHE A 51 -6.32 11.58 -18.43
CA PHE A 51 -5.16 11.02 -17.76
C PHE A 51 -3.85 11.59 -18.32
N GLN A 52 -2.94 11.94 -17.42
CA GLN A 52 -1.56 12.32 -17.74
C GLN A 52 -0.61 11.53 -16.85
N PHE A 53 0.46 10.97 -17.42
CA PHE A 53 1.53 10.35 -16.63
C PHE A 53 2.78 11.25 -16.63
N ILE A 54 3.40 11.37 -15.45
CA ILE A 54 4.67 12.07 -15.24
C ILE A 54 5.64 11.10 -14.57
N GLU A 55 6.71 10.73 -15.28
CA GLU A 55 7.80 9.96 -14.69
C GLU A 55 8.68 10.90 -13.85
N HIS A 56 8.60 10.79 -12.53
CA HIS A 56 9.29 11.69 -11.60
C HIS A 56 9.50 11.07 -10.23
N ASP A 57 10.62 11.40 -9.60
CA ASP A 57 10.94 11.05 -8.22
C ASP A 57 10.44 12.13 -7.27
N VAL A 58 9.49 11.78 -6.39
CA VAL A 58 8.87 12.72 -5.43
C VAL A 58 9.87 13.30 -4.42
N SER A 59 11.04 12.67 -4.21
CA SER A 59 12.10 13.23 -3.38
C SER A 59 12.83 14.42 -4.03
N LYS A 60 12.57 14.69 -5.30
CA LYS A 60 13.04 15.86 -6.05
C LYS A 60 11.98 16.96 -6.03
N TYR A 61 12.36 18.18 -6.45
CA TYR A 61 11.41 19.28 -6.59
C TYR A 61 10.28 18.94 -7.55
N ILE A 62 9.05 19.19 -7.14
CA ILE A 62 7.84 18.87 -7.92
C ILE A 62 7.19 20.16 -8.40
N GLN A 63 6.97 20.26 -9.71
CA GLN A 63 6.20 21.34 -10.32
C GLN A 63 5.05 20.74 -11.12
N ILE A 64 3.84 21.22 -10.85
CA ILE A 64 2.62 20.84 -11.57
C ILE A 64 1.95 22.12 -12.06
N ASP A 65 1.69 22.22 -13.37
CA ASP A 65 1.02 23.35 -13.95
C ASP A 65 -0.50 23.31 -13.72
N GLY A 66 -1.09 24.50 -13.52
CA GLY A 66 -2.52 24.67 -13.25
C GLY A 66 -2.90 24.31 -11.80
N ASP A 67 -4.19 24.31 -11.53
CA ASP A 67 -4.73 24.03 -10.19
C ASP A 67 -4.75 22.55 -9.88
N LEU A 68 -4.74 22.22 -8.59
CA LEU A 68 -4.99 20.89 -8.06
C LEU A 68 -6.04 20.98 -6.96
N ASP A 69 -7.04 20.09 -7.00
CA ASP A 69 -8.02 19.95 -5.94
C ASP A 69 -7.51 18.99 -4.87
N PHE A 70 -6.86 17.90 -5.30
CA PHE A 70 -6.40 16.82 -4.42
C PHE A 70 -5.00 16.35 -4.77
N ILE A 71 -4.27 15.91 -3.73
CA ILE A 71 -2.99 15.20 -3.85
C ILE A 71 -3.10 13.93 -3.03
N LEU A 72 -2.86 12.76 -3.64
CA LEU A 72 -2.78 11.46 -2.96
C LEU A 72 -1.33 10.97 -3.02
N HIS A 73 -0.68 10.91 -1.85
CA HIS A 73 0.71 10.49 -1.75
C HIS A 73 0.79 9.01 -1.41
N PHE A 74 1.00 8.18 -2.45
CA PHE A 74 1.13 6.72 -2.39
C PHE A 74 2.48 6.22 -2.92
N ALA A 75 3.41 7.11 -3.23
CA ALA A 75 4.77 6.74 -3.61
C ALA A 75 5.54 6.26 -2.38
N SER A 76 5.78 4.97 -2.28
CA SER A 76 6.62 4.36 -1.24
C SER A 76 7.00 2.93 -1.64
N PRO A 77 8.27 2.51 -1.48
CA PRO A 77 8.62 1.09 -1.48
C PRO A 77 8.02 0.44 -0.24
N ALA A 78 6.90 -0.28 -0.41
CA ALA A 78 6.09 -0.79 0.71
C ALA A 78 6.28 -2.28 0.99
N SER A 79 7.03 -2.99 0.14
CA SER A 79 7.32 -4.40 0.30
C SER A 79 8.62 -4.60 1.10
N PRO A 80 8.68 -5.61 2.03
CA PRO A 80 9.89 -5.89 2.79
C PRO A 80 11.12 -6.14 1.91
N ILE A 81 10.94 -6.80 0.78
CA ILE A 81 12.02 -7.07 -0.17
C ILE A 81 12.57 -5.76 -0.75
N ASP A 82 11.68 -4.80 -1.05
CA ASP A 82 12.09 -3.54 -1.68
C ASP A 82 12.74 -2.60 -0.66
N TYR A 83 12.07 -2.27 0.44
CA TYR A 83 12.61 -1.27 1.37
C TYR A 83 13.90 -1.72 2.06
N LEU A 84 14.15 -3.03 2.19
CA LEU A 84 15.43 -3.54 2.68
C LEU A 84 16.56 -3.43 1.65
N LYS A 85 16.24 -3.42 0.36
CA LYS A 85 17.22 -3.25 -0.73
C LYS A 85 17.55 -1.79 -1.02
N ILE A 86 16.56 -0.90 -0.86
CA ILE A 86 16.71 0.54 -1.13
C ILE A 86 16.34 1.37 0.11
N PRO A 87 17.00 1.14 1.27
CA PRO A 87 16.61 1.74 2.54
C PRO A 87 16.68 3.26 2.55
N ILE A 88 17.71 3.83 1.93
CA ILE A 88 17.91 5.29 1.89
C ILE A 88 16.83 5.95 1.02
N GLN A 89 16.49 5.36 -0.12
CA GLN A 89 15.43 5.86 -1.01
C GLN A 89 14.07 5.80 -0.30
N THR A 90 13.79 4.73 0.45
CA THR A 90 12.57 4.58 1.25
C THR A 90 12.45 5.71 2.28
N LEU A 91 13.50 5.98 3.04
CA LEU A 91 13.53 7.10 3.99
C LEU A 91 13.38 8.46 3.30
N LYS A 92 14.03 8.69 2.14
CA LYS A 92 13.89 9.92 1.36
C LYS A 92 12.47 10.14 0.87
N VAL A 93 11.78 9.11 0.40
CA VAL A 93 10.39 9.24 -0.04
C VAL A 93 9.47 9.59 1.13
N GLY A 94 9.58 8.91 2.26
CA GLY A 94 8.77 9.20 3.45
C GLY A 94 9.07 10.58 4.07
N SER A 95 10.27 11.10 3.89
CA SER A 95 10.66 12.42 4.43
C SER A 95 10.60 13.53 3.39
N LEU A 96 11.56 13.59 2.47
CA LEU A 96 11.66 14.64 1.45
C LEU A 96 10.47 14.61 0.49
N GLY A 97 10.02 13.41 0.06
CA GLY A 97 8.88 13.25 -0.82
C GLY A 97 7.60 13.81 -0.19
N THR A 98 7.33 13.44 1.05
CA THR A 98 6.18 13.95 1.80
C THR A 98 6.27 15.46 2.01
N HIS A 99 7.46 15.98 2.38
CA HIS A 99 7.68 17.43 2.54
C HIS A 99 7.40 18.19 1.23
N ASN A 100 7.89 17.70 0.09
CA ASN A 100 7.69 18.33 -1.22
C ASN A 100 6.19 18.37 -1.59
N LEU A 101 5.47 17.28 -1.35
CA LEU A 101 4.03 17.21 -1.67
C LEU A 101 3.17 18.04 -0.72
N LEU A 102 3.52 18.12 0.57
CA LEU A 102 2.87 19.05 1.51
C LEU A 102 3.10 20.50 1.12
N GLY A 103 4.33 20.84 0.67
CA GLY A 103 4.66 22.17 0.11
C GLY A 103 3.84 22.48 -1.14
N LEU A 104 3.71 21.52 -2.06
CA LEU A 104 2.88 21.64 -3.26
C LEU A 104 1.39 21.81 -2.88
N ALA A 105 0.86 20.98 -1.96
CA ALA A 105 -0.51 21.07 -1.49
C ALA A 105 -0.82 22.46 -0.90
N LYS A 106 0.09 22.98 -0.08
CA LYS A 106 -0.02 24.35 0.45
C LYS A 106 -0.04 25.41 -0.66
N ALA A 107 0.88 25.33 -1.62
CA ALA A 107 0.96 26.28 -2.73
C ALA A 107 -0.29 26.25 -3.63
N LYS A 108 -0.87 25.06 -3.85
CA LYS A 108 -2.07 24.86 -4.67
C LYS A 108 -3.38 25.00 -3.88
N LYS A 109 -3.33 25.12 -2.57
CA LYS A 109 -4.50 25.06 -1.66
C LYS A 109 -5.31 23.76 -1.85
N ALA A 110 -4.61 22.68 -2.15
CA ALA A 110 -5.20 21.37 -2.38
C ALA A 110 -5.31 20.58 -1.08
N THR A 111 -6.35 19.74 -0.95
CA THR A 111 -6.40 18.71 0.09
C THR A 111 -5.35 17.64 -0.21
N ILE A 112 -4.57 17.24 0.79
CA ILE A 112 -3.61 16.14 0.64
C ILE A 112 -3.98 14.95 1.52
N LEU A 113 -3.96 13.75 0.92
CA LEU A 113 -4.08 12.48 1.63
C LEU A 113 -2.75 11.74 1.52
N VAL A 114 -2.22 11.30 2.68
CA VAL A 114 -1.00 10.51 2.75
C VAL A 114 -1.29 9.08 3.18
N ASP A 115 -0.61 8.13 2.54
CA ASP A 115 -0.68 6.73 2.85
C ASP A 115 0.22 6.40 4.05
N SER A 116 -0.37 6.20 5.20
CA SER A 116 0.27 5.54 6.33
C SER A 116 -0.01 4.04 6.31
N THR A 117 0.42 3.33 7.31
CA THR A 117 0.40 1.87 7.34
C THR A 117 0.15 1.36 8.75
N SER A 118 -0.34 0.12 8.86
CA SER A 118 -0.38 -0.60 10.14
C SER A 118 1.02 -0.82 10.76
N GLU A 119 2.09 -0.68 9.99
CA GLU A 119 3.47 -0.85 10.49
C GLU A 119 3.88 0.26 11.47
N VAL A 120 3.19 1.42 11.49
CA VAL A 120 3.39 2.45 12.53
C VAL A 120 3.09 1.96 13.95
N TYR A 121 2.36 0.85 14.07
CA TYR A 121 2.07 0.20 15.34
C TYR A 121 3.19 -0.75 15.82
N GLY A 122 4.14 -1.11 14.93
CA GLY A 122 5.27 -2.00 15.25
C GLY A 122 4.82 -3.41 15.60
N ASP A 123 5.45 -4.03 16.61
CA ASP A 123 4.96 -5.26 17.26
C ASP A 123 3.96 -4.86 18.36
N PRO A 124 2.64 -4.91 18.08
CA PRO A 124 1.66 -4.18 18.89
C PRO A 124 1.38 -4.88 20.21
N LEU A 125 1.37 -4.08 21.29
CA LEU A 125 0.93 -4.51 22.63
C LEU A 125 -0.58 -4.37 22.83
N VAL A 126 -1.28 -3.73 21.88
CA VAL A 126 -2.74 -3.54 21.86
C VAL A 126 -3.34 -4.30 20.69
N HIS A 127 -4.39 -5.06 20.93
CA HIS A 127 -5.07 -5.89 19.94
C HIS A 127 -6.61 -5.89 20.14
N PRO A 128 -7.42 -5.55 19.14
CA PRO A 128 -7.05 -4.96 17.83
C PRO A 128 -6.39 -3.58 17.97
N GLN A 129 -5.63 -3.15 16.92
CA GLN A 129 -4.94 -1.86 16.94
C GLN A 129 -5.93 -0.74 16.62
N ASN A 130 -6.11 0.21 17.53
CA ASN A 130 -6.91 1.43 17.33
C ASN A 130 -6.00 2.65 17.09
N GLU A 131 -6.56 3.73 16.57
CA GLU A 131 -5.80 4.92 16.15
C GLU A 131 -5.14 5.68 17.31
N SER A 132 -5.62 5.53 18.55
CA SER A 132 -5.04 6.16 19.74
C SER A 132 -3.78 5.45 20.26
N TYR A 133 -3.49 4.26 19.77
CA TYR A 133 -2.29 3.51 20.14
C TYR A 133 -1.07 4.04 19.39
N PHE A 134 -0.04 4.46 20.11
CA PHE A 134 1.16 5.09 19.51
C PHE A 134 2.17 4.09 18.93
N GLY A 135 1.98 2.80 19.17
CA GLY A 135 2.83 1.75 18.62
C GLY A 135 3.99 1.34 19.51
N ASN A 136 4.63 0.25 19.10
CA ASN A 136 5.83 -0.33 19.70
C ASN A 136 6.81 -0.69 18.58
N VAL A 137 7.54 0.32 18.08
CA VAL A 137 8.43 0.20 16.92
C VAL A 137 9.89 0.15 17.38
N ASN A 138 10.69 -0.75 16.78
CA ASN A 138 12.14 -0.73 16.92
C ASN A 138 12.76 0.20 15.87
N PRO A 139 13.16 1.45 16.22
CA PRO A 139 13.60 2.45 15.23
C PRO A 139 14.95 2.13 14.60
N ILE A 140 15.75 1.25 15.19
CA ILE A 140 17.09 0.87 14.72
C ILE A 140 17.13 -0.54 14.14
N GLY A 141 16.00 -1.27 14.20
CA GLY A 141 15.87 -2.58 13.58
C GLY A 141 15.78 -2.49 12.04
N PRO A 142 15.95 -3.61 11.32
CA PRO A 142 15.92 -3.61 9.86
C PRO A 142 14.61 -3.09 9.27
N ARG A 143 13.48 -3.30 9.94
CA ARG A 143 12.16 -2.79 9.53
C ARG A 143 11.98 -1.29 9.83
N GLY A 144 12.77 -0.73 10.76
CA GLY A 144 12.71 0.67 11.16
C GLY A 144 12.83 1.65 9.99
N VAL A 145 13.49 1.26 8.90
CA VAL A 145 13.56 2.04 7.66
C VAL A 145 12.18 2.42 7.13
N TYR A 146 11.28 1.46 7.04
CA TYR A 146 9.92 1.69 6.53
C TYR A 146 9.01 2.25 7.63
N ASP A 147 9.07 1.66 8.82
CA ASP A 147 8.20 2.01 9.93
C ASP A 147 8.40 3.48 10.34
N GLU A 148 9.66 3.92 10.50
CA GLU A 148 9.97 5.31 10.86
C GLU A 148 9.77 6.29 9.69
N ALA A 149 9.96 5.87 8.43
CA ALA A 149 9.59 6.68 7.28
C ALA A 149 8.10 7.05 7.33
N LYS A 150 7.23 6.09 7.63
CA LYS A 150 5.78 6.28 7.73
C LYS A 150 5.37 7.06 8.99
N ARG A 151 6.00 6.81 10.12
CA ARG A 151 5.79 7.59 11.35
C ARG A 151 6.21 9.06 11.18
N PHE A 152 7.34 9.31 10.52
CA PHE A 152 7.75 10.67 10.17
C PHE A 152 6.76 11.33 9.21
N GLN A 153 6.25 10.57 8.21
CA GLN A 153 5.23 11.04 7.27
C GLN A 153 3.97 11.53 7.99
N GLU A 154 3.45 10.78 8.99
CA GLU A 154 2.33 11.23 9.82
C GLU A 154 2.69 12.50 10.61
N ALA A 155 3.85 12.52 11.26
CA ALA A 155 4.28 13.63 12.10
C ALA A 155 4.41 14.95 11.32
N ILE A 156 5.07 14.93 10.15
CA ILE A 156 5.22 16.11 9.31
C ILE A 156 3.87 16.57 8.72
N THR A 157 3.00 15.64 8.36
CA THR A 157 1.65 15.95 7.85
C THR A 157 0.83 16.69 8.90
N MET A 158 0.83 16.20 10.15
CA MET A 158 0.16 16.87 11.26
C MET A 158 0.78 18.22 11.62
N ALA A 159 2.09 18.39 11.44
CA ALA A 159 2.77 19.67 11.62
C ALA A 159 2.28 20.71 10.59
N TYR A 160 2.17 20.32 9.32
CA TYR A 160 1.63 21.19 8.26
C TYR A 160 0.15 21.55 8.51
N HIS A 161 -0.66 20.57 8.95
CA HIS A 161 -2.04 20.83 9.34
C HIS A 161 -2.12 21.89 10.43
N ARG A 162 -1.42 21.69 11.56
CA ARG A 162 -1.49 22.59 12.73
C ARG A 162 -0.91 23.97 12.47
N PHE A 163 0.20 24.07 11.74
CA PHE A 163 0.91 25.32 11.53
C PHE A 163 0.40 26.13 10.35
N HIS A 164 -0.04 25.46 9.28
CA HIS A 164 -0.49 26.10 8.04
C HIS A 164 -1.99 25.99 7.79
N ASN A 165 -2.73 25.32 8.67
CA ASN A 165 -4.15 25.01 8.50
C ASN A 165 -4.41 24.31 7.16
N LEU A 166 -3.46 23.43 6.73
CA LEU A 166 -3.59 22.66 5.51
C LEU A 166 -4.62 21.55 5.73
N ASP A 167 -5.52 21.35 4.78
CA ASP A 167 -6.45 20.21 4.82
C ASP A 167 -5.69 18.93 4.46
N THR A 168 -5.46 18.11 5.48
CA THR A 168 -4.67 16.88 5.38
C THR A 168 -5.49 15.68 5.81
N LYS A 169 -5.27 14.54 5.16
CA LYS A 169 -5.88 13.25 5.52
C LYS A 169 -4.77 12.22 5.70
N ILE A 170 -4.94 11.31 6.65
CA ILE A 170 -3.98 10.23 6.93
C ILE A 170 -4.75 8.92 6.96
N VAL A 171 -4.41 7.98 6.07
CA VAL A 171 -4.96 6.63 6.08
C VAL A 171 -3.92 5.63 6.58
N ARG A 172 -4.21 4.89 7.66
CA ARG A 172 -3.41 3.75 8.11
C ARG A 172 -3.93 2.48 7.45
N ILE A 173 -3.21 2.04 6.42
CA ILE A 173 -3.59 0.90 5.59
C ILE A 173 -3.13 -0.39 6.25
N PHE A 174 -4.07 -1.32 6.44
CA PHE A 174 -3.77 -2.69 6.83
C PHE A 174 -3.57 -3.58 5.61
N ASN A 175 -3.09 -4.84 5.83
CA ASN A 175 -2.77 -5.73 4.72
C ASN A 175 -3.87 -5.77 3.67
N THR A 176 -3.53 -5.32 2.48
CA THR A 176 -4.44 -5.24 1.34
C THR A 176 -3.94 -6.12 0.22
N TYR A 177 -4.86 -6.74 -0.50
CA TYR A 177 -4.57 -7.62 -1.63
C TYR A 177 -5.55 -7.40 -2.80
N GLY A 178 -5.14 -7.83 -3.99
CA GLY A 178 -5.96 -7.71 -5.18
C GLY A 178 -5.15 -7.82 -6.48
N PRO A 179 -5.81 -7.66 -7.63
CA PRO A 179 -5.16 -7.55 -8.93
C PRO A 179 -4.07 -6.46 -8.95
N ARG A 180 -3.10 -6.58 -9.84
CA ARG A 180 -1.96 -5.65 -10.01
C ARG A 180 -0.93 -5.65 -8.87
N MET A 181 -1.08 -6.51 -7.84
CA MET A 181 0.04 -6.81 -6.95
C MET A 181 1.16 -7.53 -7.71
N ARG A 182 2.39 -7.37 -7.26
CA ARG A 182 3.52 -8.18 -7.75
C ARG A 182 3.54 -9.53 -7.03
N LEU A 183 3.74 -10.63 -7.80
CA LEU A 183 3.85 -11.97 -7.20
C LEU A 183 5.05 -12.13 -6.27
N ASN A 184 6.13 -11.42 -6.56
CA ASN A 184 7.41 -11.54 -5.85
C ASN A 184 7.66 -10.34 -4.92
N ASP A 185 6.63 -9.79 -4.29
CA ASP A 185 6.79 -8.66 -3.37
C ASP A 185 7.11 -9.06 -1.92
N GLY A 186 7.23 -10.36 -1.66
CA GLY A 186 7.63 -10.91 -0.36
C GLY A 186 6.50 -10.99 0.69
N ARG A 187 5.31 -10.52 0.38
CA ARG A 187 4.14 -10.69 1.25
C ARG A 187 3.51 -12.08 1.08
N VAL A 188 2.86 -12.57 2.13
CA VAL A 188 2.39 -13.96 2.21
C VAL A 188 1.40 -14.34 1.11
N LEU A 189 0.41 -13.48 0.79
CA LEU A 189 -0.62 -13.79 -0.19
C LEU A 189 -0.04 -13.97 -1.61
N PRO A 190 0.67 -12.99 -2.19
CA PRO A 190 1.27 -13.18 -3.50
C PRO A 190 2.32 -14.29 -3.51
N ALA A 191 3.04 -14.52 -2.39
CA ALA A 191 3.98 -15.64 -2.29
C ALA A 191 3.25 -16.99 -2.42
N PHE A 192 2.17 -17.23 -1.68
CA PHE A 192 1.42 -18.48 -1.74
C PHE A 192 0.78 -18.70 -3.13
N ILE A 193 0.16 -17.67 -3.70
CA ILE A 193 -0.40 -17.77 -5.06
C ILE A 193 0.71 -18.05 -6.08
N GLY A 194 1.83 -17.33 -6.01
CA GLY A 194 2.96 -17.52 -6.91
C GLY A 194 3.57 -18.92 -6.81
N GLN A 195 3.79 -19.42 -5.60
CA GLN A 195 4.24 -20.79 -5.36
C GLN A 195 3.25 -21.82 -5.94
N SER A 196 1.95 -21.59 -5.70
CA SER A 196 0.93 -22.46 -6.25
C SER A 196 0.92 -22.45 -7.79
N LEU A 197 1.00 -21.31 -8.44
CA LEU A 197 1.05 -21.20 -9.90
C LEU A 197 2.25 -21.91 -10.51
N ARG A 198 3.39 -21.89 -9.83
CA ARG A 198 4.63 -22.58 -10.25
C ARG A 198 4.70 -24.05 -9.83
N ASN A 199 3.64 -24.59 -9.19
CA ASN A 199 3.61 -25.95 -8.61
C ASN A 199 4.72 -26.20 -7.56
N GLU A 200 5.08 -25.17 -6.80
CA GLU A 200 6.01 -25.21 -5.67
C GLU A 200 5.23 -25.47 -4.38
N ASP A 201 5.90 -26.03 -3.35
CA ASP A 201 5.33 -26.17 -2.01
C ASP A 201 5.11 -24.78 -1.36
N LEU A 202 4.03 -24.65 -0.56
CA LEU A 202 3.73 -23.40 0.15
C LEU A 202 4.63 -23.26 1.38
N THR A 203 5.35 -22.14 1.46
CA THR A 203 6.31 -21.88 2.55
C THR A 203 5.68 -21.03 3.64
N ILE A 204 5.56 -21.59 4.85
CA ILE A 204 5.17 -20.87 6.07
C ILE A 204 6.42 -20.58 6.88
N PHE A 205 6.58 -19.34 7.33
CA PHE A 205 7.61 -18.96 8.29
C PHE A 205 7.05 -19.10 9.73
N GLY A 206 7.86 -19.67 10.65
CA GLY A 206 7.39 -20.06 11.99
C GLY A 206 6.48 -21.28 11.94
N ASP A 207 5.62 -21.43 12.95
CA ASP A 207 4.65 -22.52 13.05
C ASP A 207 3.29 -22.25 12.36
N GLY A 208 3.13 -21.04 11.79
CA GLY A 208 1.93 -20.59 11.11
C GLY A 208 0.80 -20.13 12.03
N SER A 209 1.04 -20.03 13.36
CA SER A 209 0.06 -19.52 14.33
C SER A 209 -0.10 -18.01 14.31
N GLN A 210 0.85 -17.29 13.72
CA GLN A 210 0.75 -15.84 13.55
C GLN A 210 -0.47 -15.49 12.71
N THR A 211 -1.15 -14.39 13.07
CA THR A 211 -2.40 -14.01 12.47
C THR A 211 -2.26 -12.75 11.61
N ARG A 212 -3.05 -12.68 10.57
CA ARG A 212 -3.21 -11.51 9.70
C ARG A 212 -4.69 -11.30 9.36
N SER A 213 -5.02 -10.08 8.99
CA SER A 213 -6.30 -9.74 8.39
C SER A 213 -6.06 -9.15 7.00
N PHE A 214 -6.88 -9.52 6.03
CA PHE A 214 -6.67 -9.16 4.63
C PHE A 214 -7.89 -8.40 4.10
N CYS A 215 -7.66 -7.18 3.62
CA CYS A 215 -8.68 -6.33 2.98
C CYS A 215 -8.55 -6.42 1.46
N TYR A 216 -9.66 -6.62 0.77
CA TYR A 216 -9.66 -6.56 -0.69
C TYR A 216 -9.49 -5.11 -1.16
N VAL A 217 -8.79 -4.92 -2.27
CA VAL A 217 -8.36 -3.61 -2.74
C VAL A 217 -9.53 -2.64 -2.97
N ASP A 218 -10.65 -3.09 -3.54
CA ASP A 218 -11.79 -2.22 -3.83
C ASP A 218 -12.41 -1.65 -2.55
N ASP A 219 -12.48 -2.44 -1.48
CA ASP A 219 -12.93 -1.95 -0.17
C ASP A 219 -11.98 -0.87 0.37
N LEU A 220 -10.65 -1.09 0.25
CA LEU A 220 -9.67 -0.08 0.66
C LEU A 220 -9.82 1.22 -0.14
N ILE A 221 -9.92 1.13 -1.47
CA ILE A 221 -10.06 2.29 -2.36
C ILE A 221 -11.33 3.09 -2.04
N GLU A 222 -12.45 2.40 -1.76
CA GLU A 222 -13.68 3.06 -1.32
C GLU A 222 -13.49 3.81 0.02
N GLY A 223 -12.80 3.19 0.99
CA GLY A 223 -12.50 3.84 2.27
C GLY A 223 -11.62 5.08 2.11
N ILE A 224 -10.59 5.00 1.27
CA ILE A 224 -9.71 6.15 0.94
C ILE A 224 -10.51 7.26 0.26
N TYR A 225 -11.36 6.91 -0.70
CA TYR A 225 -12.19 7.87 -1.41
C TYR A 225 -13.14 8.61 -0.46
N ARG A 226 -13.79 7.91 0.47
CA ARG A 226 -14.65 8.53 1.49
C ARG A 226 -13.86 9.43 2.43
N LEU A 227 -12.70 8.98 2.92
CA LEU A 227 -11.84 9.77 3.81
C LEU A 227 -11.42 11.10 3.17
N LEU A 228 -11.13 11.11 1.87
CA LEU A 228 -10.73 12.32 1.15
C LEU A 228 -11.82 13.41 1.16
N HIS A 229 -13.09 13.02 1.28
CA HIS A 229 -14.25 13.91 1.13
C HIS A 229 -14.90 14.36 2.45
N ILE A 230 -14.30 14.01 3.59
CA ILE A 230 -14.82 14.43 4.91
C ILE A 230 -13.89 15.44 5.58
N ASP A 231 -14.44 16.21 6.51
CA ASP A 231 -13.67 17.12 7.37
C ASP A 231 -13.15 16.38 8.61
N TYR A 232 -12.05 15.61 8.38
CA TYR A 232 -11.35 14.91 9.47
C TYR A 232 -9.85 14.77 9.11
N ASN A 233 -8.98 15.23 10.01
CA ASN A 233 -7.55 15.41 9.72
C ASN A 233 -6.63 14.46 10.51
N TYR A 234 -7.18 13.61 11.38
CA TYR A 234 -6.40 12.64 12.13
C TYR A 234 -6.33 11.28 11.40
N PRO A 235 -5.39 10.39 11.79
CA PRO A 235 -5.29 9.06 11.19
C PRO A 235 -6.57 8.24 11.32
N ILE A 236 -6.87 7.45 10.28
CA ILE A 236 -7.96 6.47 10.27
C ILE A 236 -7.42 5.13 9.79
N ASN A 237 -7.74 4.07 10.52
CA ASN A 237 -7.48 2.70 10.11
C ASN A 237 -8.46 2.27 9.02
N ILE A 238 -7.94 1.78 7.90
CA ILE A 238 -8.74 1.11 6.86
C ILE A 238 -8.18 -0.27 6.62
N GLY A 239 -9.02 -1.28 6.82
CA GLY A 239 -8.65 -2.69 6.71
C GLY A 239 -9.82 -3.61 7.07
N ASN A 240 -9.62 -4.90 6.90
CA ASN A 240 -10.62 -5.90 7.26
C ASN A 240 -10.31 -6.45 8.67
N PRO A 241 -11.25 -6.44 9.62
CA PRO A 241 -11.02 -6.96 10.98
C PRO A 241 -11.08 -8.49 11.08
N ASN A 242 -11.42 -9.20 9.99
CA ASN A 242 -11.51 -10.66 10.00
C ASN A 242 -10.12 -11.30 9.95
N GLU A 243 -9.67 -11.76 11.10
CA GLU A 243 -8.35 -12.34 11.32
C GLU A 243 -8.31 -13.82 10.94
N ILE A 244 -7.17 -14.28 10.42
CA ILE A 244 -6.91 -15.68 10.07
C ILE A 244 -5.47 -16.03 10.41
N THR A 245 -5.20 -17.27 10.82
CA THR A 245 -3.83 -17.77 10.96
C THR A 245 -3.18 -17.95 9.60
N ILE A 246 -1.86 -17.79 9.52
CA ILE A 246 -1.13 -18.02 8.25
C ILE A 246 -1.26 -19.48 7.80
N LYS A 247 -1.36 -20.41 8.74
CA LYS A 247 -1.58 -21.82 8.45
C LYS A 247 -2.94 -22.07 7.79
N ASP A 248 -4.03 -21.54 8.38
CA ASP A 248 -5.38 -21.68 7.81
C ASP A 248 -5.48 -20.97 6.44
N PHE A 249 -4.79 -19.83 6.32
CA PHE A 249 -4.72 -19.10 5.06
C PHE A 249 -4.02 -19.91 3.96
N ALA A 250 -2.95 -20.64 4.28
CA ALA A 250 -2.30 -21.54 3.33
C ALA A 250 -3.25 -22.64 2.84
N TYR A 251 -4.06 -23.23 3.74
CA TYR A 251 -5.08 -24.20 3.35
C TYR A 251 -6.19 -23.58 2.47
N GLU A 252 -6.60 -22.33 2.74
CA GLU A 252 -7.54 -21.63 1.85
C GLU A 252 -6.98 -21.50 0.42
N ILE A 253 -5.69 -21.19 0.27
CA ILE A 253 -5.03 -21.08 -1.04
C ILE A 253 -4.92 -22.44 -1.73
N VAL A 254 -4.57 -23.52 -1.01
CA VAL A 254 -4.55 -24.88 -1.56
C VAL A 254 -5.93 -25.27 -2.09
N ASN A 255 -6.98 -25.02 -1.31
CA ASN A 255 -8.35 -25.31 -1.70
C ASN A 255 -8.80 -24.48 -2.91
N LEU A 256 -8.45 -23.18 -2.94
CA LEU A 256 -8.79 -22.29 -4.05
C LEU A 256 -8.15 -22.73 -5.36
N THR A 257 -6.89 -23.16 -5.30
CA THR A 257 -6.11 -23.54 -6.49
C THR A 257 -6.37 -24.96 -6.97
N GLY A 258 -6.94 -25.80 -6.10
CA GLY A 258 -7.22 -27.21 -6.38
C GLY A 258 -5.96 -28.07 -6.59
N LYS A 259 -4.81 -27.60 -6.13
CA LYS A 259 -3.50 -28.26 -6.30
C LYS A 259 -3.10 -28.96 -5.00
N ASN A 260 -2.55 -30.18 -5.11
CA ASN A 260 -2.06 -30.97 -3.97
C ASN A 260 -0.62 -30.57 -3.60
N GLN A 261 -0.45 -29.35 -3.07
CA GLN A 261 0.86 -28.87 -2.64
C GLN A 261 1.08 -29.15 -1.16
N ASN A 262 2.34 -29.45 -0.80
CA ASN A 262 2.73 -29.56 0.60
C ASN A 262 2.87 -28.18 1.21
N ILE A 263 2.75 -28.11 2.53
CA ILE A 263 3.09 -26.95 3.33
C ILE A 263 4.41 -27.24 4.03
N ILE A 264 5.42 -26.41 3.77
CA ILE A 264 6.74 -26.53 4.41
C ILE A 264 6.96 -25.36 5.38
N PHE A 265 7.60 -25.62 6.50
CA PHE A 265 7.87 -24.63 7.54
C PHE A 265 9.32 -24.21 7.51
N LYS A 266 9.58 -22.90 7.67
CA LYS A 266 10.92 -22.29 7.75
C LYS A 266 11.01 -21.42 9.00
N GLU A 267 12.23 -21.05 9.39
CA GLU A 267 12.44 -20.16 10.54
C GLU A 267 11.75 -18.80 10.32
N LEU A 268 11.17 -18.26 11.41
CA LEU A 268 10.51 -16.96 11.39
C LEU A 268 11.56 -15.84 11.24
N PRO A 269 11.36 -14.87 10.32
CA PRO A 269 12.23 -13.71 10.21
C PRO A 269 12.23 -12.87 11.50
N GLU A 270 13.37 -12.24 11.78
CA GLU A 270 13.52 -11.36 12.95
C GLU A 270 12.55 -10.16 12.87
N ASN A 271 11.92 -9.82 14.00
CA ASN A 271 10.98 -8.72 14.16
C ASN A 271 9.71 -8.80 13.28
N ASP A 272 9.30 -10.00 12.80
CA ASP A 272 8.00 -10.12 12.13
C ASP A 272 6.86 -10.08 13.16
N PRO A 273 5.88 -9.18 13.05
CA PRO A 273 4.80 -9.04 14.03
C PRO A 273 3.96 -10.31 14.15
N LEU A 274 3.63 -10.73 15.37
CA LEU A 274 2.84 -11.95 15.60
C LEU A 274 1.36 -11.75 15.27
N LYS A 275 0.81 -10.54 15.51
CA LYS A 275 -0.61 -10.22 15.31
C LYS A 275 -0.79 -8.88 14.61
N ARG A 276 -1.73 -8.83 13.65
CA ARG A 276 -2.08 -7.59 12.98
C ARG A 276 -3.56 -7.57 12.61
N LYS A 277 -4.34 -6.73 13.33
CA LYS A 277 -5.79 -6.60 13.14
C LYS A 277 -6.23 -5.16 13.38
N PRO A 278 -6.90 -4.50 12.42
CA PRO A 278 -7.44 -3.17 12.63
C PRO A 278 -8.63 -3.18 13.58
N ASP A 279 -8.68 -2.18 14.45
CA ASP A 279 -9.94 -1.64 14.93
C ASP A 279 -10.44 -0.66 13.87
N ILE A 280 -11.67 -0.84 13.39
CA ILE A 280 -12.28 -0.01 12.34
C ILE A 280 -13.53 0.75 12.82
N ASP A 281 -13.77 0.83 14.11
CA ASP A 281 -14.97 1.48 14.66
C ASP A 281 -15.00 2.97 14.30
N LEU A 282 -13.83 3.63 14.25
CA LEU A 282 -13.73 5.01 13.81
C LEU A 282 -14.12 5.15 12.32
N ALA A 283 -13.63 4.28 11.45
CA ALA A 283 -13.98 4.28 10.03
C ALA A 283 -15.48 4.04 9.81
N LYS A 284 -16.08 3.09 10.54
CA LYS A 284 -17.55 2.88 10.52
C LYS A 284 -18.30 4.13 10.92
N LYS A 285 -17.88 4.77 12.01
CA LYS A 285 -18.58 5.92 12.60
C LYS A 285 -18.55 7.16 11.70
N ILE A 286 -17.39 7.50 11.14
CA ILE A 286 -17.20 8.79 10.46
C ILE A 286 -17.19 8.69 8.94
N LEU A 287 -16.88 7.51 8.37
CA LEU A 287 -16.89 7.27 6.93
C LEU A 287 -18.15 6.50 6.49
N ASP A 288 -18.95 5.97 7.41
CA ASP A 288 -19.98 4.97 7.09
C ASP A 288 -19.40 3.84 6.22
N TRP A 289 -18.19 3.38 6.59
CA TRP A 289 -17.43 2.42 5.82
C TRP A 289 -17.10 1.17 6.62
N GLU A 290 -17.28 0.03 5.98
CA GLU A 290 -16.75 -1.27 6.39
C GLU A 290 -16.43 -2.11 5.16
N PRO A 291 -15.52 -3.10 5.25
CA PRO A 291 -15.20 -3.98 4.13
C PRO A 291 -16.41 -4.86 3.78
N LYS A 292 -16.74 -4.95 2.49
CA LYS A 292 -17.90 -5.68 1.96
C LYS A 292 -17.51 -6.96 1.23
N ILE A 293 -16.34 -6.97 0.58
CA ILE A 293 -15.88 -8.10 -0.23
C ILE A 293 -15.39 -9.21 0.71
N GLN A 294 -16.03 -10.37 0.61
CA GLN A 294 -15.64 -11.54 1.39
C GLN A 294 -14.28 -12.08 0.91
N ARG A 295 -13.47 -12.62 1.85
CA ARG A 295 -12.11 -13.09 1.55
C ARG A 295 -12.06 -14.11 0.41
N ASN A 296 -12.96 -15.09 0.39
CA ASN A 296 -13.04 -16.09 -0.67
C ASN A 296 -13.32 -15.48 -2.05
N GLU A 297 -14.17 -14.47 -2.14
CA GLU A 297 -14.47 -13.75 -3.38
C GLU A 297 -13.23 -12.95 -3.84
N GLY A 298 -12.64 -12.13 -2.96
CA GLY A 298 -11.46 -11.35 -3.29
C GLY A 298 -10.25 -12.22 -3.66
N LEU A 299 -10.06 -13.37 -2.99
CA LEU A 299 -9.02 -14.34 -3.32
C LEU A 299 -9.22 -14.92 -4.72
N LYS A 300 -10.47 -15.27 -5.08
CA LYS A 300 -10.76 -15.75 -6.43
C LYS A 300 -10.43 -14.71 -7.50
N LEU A 301 -10.90 -13.48 -7.34
CA LEU A 301 -10.60 -12.38 -8.28
C LEU A 301 -9.09 -12.13 -8.42
N THR A 302 -8.36 -12.20 -7.31
CA THR A 302 -6.90 -12.03 -7.29
C THR A 302 -6.19 -13.20 -7.98
N TYR A 303 -6.62 -14.43 -7.72
CA TYR A 303 -6.08 -15.63 -8.35
C TYR A 303 -6.33 -15.64 -9.85
N ASP A 304 -7.55 -15.31 -10.29
CA ASP A 304 -7.93 -15.25 -11.71
C ASP A 304 -7.06 -14.20 -12.45
N TYR A 305 -6.77 -13.05 -11.81
CA TYR A 305 -5.82 -12.08 -12.35
C TYR A 305 -4.42 -12.66 -12.51
N PHE A 306 -3.87 -13.33 -11.50
CA PHE A 306 -2.55 -13.92 -11.60
C PHE A 306 -2.46 -15.06 -12.62
N CYS A 307 -3.55 -15.83 -12.80
CA CYS A 307 -3.64 -16.84 -13.86
C CYS A 307 -3.60 -16.22 -15.26
N SER A 308 -4.00 -14.96 -15.43
CA SER A 308 -3.95 -14.27 -16.73
C SER A 308 -2.55 -13.74 -17.10
N LEU A 309 -1.60 -13.77 -16.17
CA LEU A 309 -0.22 -13.31 -16.42
C LEU A 309 0.53 -14.32 -17.28
N SER A 310 1.46 -13.82 -18.10
CA SER A 310 2.34 -14.67 -18.90
C SER A 310 3.33 -15.45 -18.01
N LEU A 311 3.84 -16.56 -18.51
CA LEU A 311 4.89 -17.34 -17.81
C LEU A 311 6.14 -16.50 -17.51
N GLU A 312 6.48 -15.55 -18.38
CA GLU A 312 7.58 -14.61 -18.17
C GLU A 312 7.31 -13.73 -16.94
N GLU A 313 6.10 -13.20 -16.79
CA GLU A 313 5.70 -12.39 -15.64
C GLU A 313 5.66 -13.19 -14.34
N LEU A 314 5.15 -14.42 -14.39
CA LEU A 314 5.12 -15.33 -13.24
C LEU A 314 6.53 -15.68 -12.73
N ASN A 315 7.52 -15.75 -13.63
CA ASN A 315 8.90 -16.11 -13.31
C ASN A 315 9.84 -14.91 -13.18
N LYS A 316 9.36 -13.68 -13.43
CA LYS A 316 10.16 -12.47 -13.39
C LYS A 316 10.71 -12.27 -11.98
N LYS A 317 12.01 -12.42 -11.81
CA LYS A 317 12.72 -12.00 -10.61
C LYS A 317 12.90 -10.49 -10.69
N ASP A 318 12.13 -9.73 -9.91
CA ASP A 318 12.17 -8.27 -9.88
C ASP A 318 13.50 -7.75 -9.29
N HIS A 319 14.59 -7.77 -10.05
CA HIS A 319 15.91 -7.35 -9.58
C HIS A 319 16.64 -6.36 -10.50
N GLN A 320 16.06 -6.00 -11.66
CA GLN A 320 16.81 -5.27 -12.67
C GLN A 320 16.89 -3.75 -12.48
N ASN A 321 16.02 -3.15 -11.65
CA ASN A 321 15.96 -1.69 -11.53
C ASN A 321 16.77 -1.10 -10.36
N PHE A 322 17.33 -1.94 -9.46
CA PHE A 322 17.99 -1.44 -8.25
C PHE A 322 19.46 -1.05 -8.44
N GLU A 323 20.15 -1.61 -9.45
CA GLU A 323 21.59 -1.33 -9.69
C GLU A 323 21.87 0.12 -10.11
N SER A 324 20.92 0.77 -10.79
CA SER A 324 21.06 2.17 -11.23
C SER A 324 20.95 3.21 -10.11
N TYR A 325 20.43 2.84 -8.93
CA TYR A 325 20.19 3.76 -7.81
C TYR A 325 21.26 3.72 -6.70
N ASN A 326 22.21 2.77 -6.76
CA ASN A 326 23.30 2.68 -5.79
C ASN A 326 24.45 3.67 -6.03
N ASN A 327 24.37 4.50 -7.06
CA ASN A 327 25.41 5.45 -7.48
C ASN A 327 25.12 6.92 -7.09
N TYR A 328 24.31 7.16 -6.04
CA TYR A 328 24.06 8.53 -5.52
C TYR A 328 24.25 8.64 -4.03
#